data_7da2ef0aee8847b2ce7a953b4d4f6426
#
_entry.id   7da2ef0aee8847b2ce7a953b4d4f6426
#
_cell.length_a   1.000
_cell.length_b   1.000
_cell.length_c   1.000
_cell.angle_alpha   90.00
_cell.angle_beta   90.00
_cell.angle_gamma   90.00
#
_symmetry.space_group_name_H-M   'P 1'
#
loop_
_entity.id
_entity.type
_entity.pdbx_description
1 polymer ?
#
loop_
_entity_poly.entity_id
_entity_poly.type
_entity_poly.pdbx_seq_one_letter_code
_entity_poly.pdbx_strand_id
1 'polypeptide(L)'
;NCFLSSTNKILIGDNVAVTEHTVILDNIHGDFRDNHLTFNENPDVPDVFLQEIKDRPLASKGPVVIEDSVHIGMFCTILPGTKIGHHSIIAAHSVVGRKIPPYSLVAGNPAQIVVTFGKKNNSI
;
A
#
# COMPACT_ATOMS: atom_id res chain seq x y z
N ASN A 1 -4.35 1.10 -18.18
CA ASN A 1 -3.07 0.45 -17.87
C ASN A 1 -2.73 0.47 -16.37
N CYS A 2 -3.56 -0.18 -15.56
CA CYS A 2 -3.27 -0.42 -14.16
C CYS A 2 -2.92 -1.88 -13.94
N PHE A 3 -2.14 -2.16 -12.91
CA PHE A 3 -1.78 -3.51 -12.54
C PHE A 3 -2.24 -3.82 -11.12
N LEU A 4 -3.02 -4.88 -10.97
CA LEU A 4 -3.47 -5.35 -9.67
C LEU A 4 -2.96 -6.78 -9.44
N SER A 5 -2.34 -7.01 -8.29
CA SER A 5 -1.88 -8.34 -7.90
C SER A 5 -2.38 -8.65 -6.50
N SER A 6 -3.11 -9.74 -6.38
CA SER A 6 -3.74 -10.10 -5.10
C SER A 6 -3.55 -11.59 -4.79
N THR A 7 -3.10 -11.87 -3.57
CA THR A 7 -3.09 -13.19 -2.98
C THR A 7 -3.94 -13.24 -1.71
N ASN A 8 -4.33 -12.09 -1.21
CA ASN A 8 -5.20 -11.93 -0.05
C ASN A 8 -6.51 -11.27 -0.49
N LYS A 9 -6.54 -9.95 -0.56
CA LYS A 9 -7.75 -9.24 -0.96
C LYS A 9 -7.43 -7.79 -1.34
N ILE A 10 -8.04 -7.34 -2.43
CA ILE A 10 -8.09 -5.92 -2.80
C ILE A 10 -9.56 -5.54 -2.88
N LEU A 11 -9.99 -4.61 -2.03
CA LEU A 11 -11.34 -4.08 -2.01
C LEU A 11 -11.33 -2.65 -2.52
N ILE A 12 -12.10 -2.38 -3.55
CA ILE A 12 -12.24 -1.04 -4.13
C ILE A 12 -13.71 -0.66 -4.06
N GLY A 13 -14.00 0.45 -3.40
CA GLY A 13 -15.35 0.95 -3.21
C GLY A 13 -15.96 1.55 -4.48
N ASP A 14 -17.02 2.31 -4.28
CA ASP A 14 -17.77 2.93 -5.36
C ASP A 14 -17.16 4.29 -5.73
N ASN A 15 -17.31 4.68 -6.99
CA ASN A 15 -16.86 5.97 -7.48
C ASN A 15 -15.37 6.24 -7.24
N VAL A 16 -14.56 5.21 -7.42
CA VAL A 16 -13.09 5.31 -7.27
C VAL A 16 -12.45 5.52 -8.63
N ALA A 17 -11.56 6.50 -8.72
CA ALA A 17 -10.75 6.71 -9.91
C ALA A 17 -9.33 6.22 -9.64
N VAL A 18 -8.90 5.24 -10.41
CA VAL A 18 -7.52 4.76 -10.43
C VAL A 18 -6.96 5.11 -11.79
N THR A 19 -5.98 6.00 -11.83
CA THR A 19 -5.49 6.51 -13.08
C THR A 19 -4.26 5.73 -13.60
N GLU A 20 -3.77 6.12 -14.77
CA GLU A 20 -2.87 5.30 -15.57
C GLU A 20 -1.60 4.87 -14.85
N HIS A 21 -1.16 3.66 -15.14
CA HIS A 21 0.09 3.08 -14.65
C HIS A 21 0.20 2.96 -13.13
N THR A 22 -0.93 2.97 -12.44
CA THR A 22 -0.96 2.71 -11.00
C THR A 22 -0.90 1.20 -10.74
N VAL A 23 -0.16 0.83 -9.73
CA VAL A 23 0.01 -0.55 -9.29
C VAL A 23 -0.58 -0.72 -7.90
N ILE A 24 -1.43 -1.73 -7.73
CA ILE A 24 -2.03 -2.07 -6.44
C ILE A 24 -1.63 -3.50 -6.10
N LEU A 25 -0.94 -3.68 -4.98
CA LEU A 25 -0.43 -4.96 -4.55
C LEU A 25 -0.88 -5.27 -3.12
N ASP A 26 -1.33 -6.48 -2.87
CA ASP A 26 -1.52 -6.95 -1.50
C ASP A 26 -0.48 -7.98 -1.08
N ASN A 27 0.54 -8.20 -1.90
CA ASN A 27 1.57 -9.20 -1.65
C ASN A 27 2.93 -8.75 -2.19
N ILE A 28 3.97 -9.34 -1.65
CA ILE A 28 5.36 -9.18 -2.11
C ILE A 28 6.05 -10.54 -2.10
N HIS A 29 7.14 -10.67 -2.89
CA HIS A 29 7.98 -11.86 -2.86
C HIS A 29 8.99 -11.78 -1.71
N GLY A 30 8.73 -12.56 -0.66
CA GLY A 30 9.54 -12.60 0.55
C GLY A 30 8.85 -11.94 1.73
N ASP A 31 9.08 -12.49 2.89
CA ASP A 31 8.56 -11.95 4.15
C ASP A 31 9.69 -11.20 4.86
N PHE A 32 9.62 -9.89 4.82
CA PHE A 32 10.66 -9.00 5.37
C PHE A 32 10.26 -8.39 6.73
N ARG A 33 9.21 -8.90 7.37
CA ARG A 33 8.81 -8.43 8.70
C ARG A 33 9.85 -8.86 9.72
N ASP A 34 10.27 -7.95 10.59
CA ASP A 34 11.36 -8.19 11.54
C ASP A 34 11.20 -9.47 12.35
N ASN A 35 9.98 -9.74 12.82
CA ASN A 35 9.70 -10.91 13.64
C ASN A 35 9.64 -12.23 12.85
N HIS A 36 9.77 -12.17 11.53
CA HIS A 36 9.78 -13.35 10.66
C HIS A 36 11.14 -13.60 10.02
N LEU A 37 12.10 -12.73 10.24
CA LEU A 37 13.44 -12.90 9.67
C LEU A 37 14.20 -14.00 10.39
N THR A 38 14.88 -14.84 9.62
CA THR A 38 15.77 -15.88 10.11
C THR A 38 17.17 -15.67 9.54
N PHE A 39 18.19 -16.17 10.24
CA PHE A 39 19.60 -15.94 9.94
C PHE A 39 20.38 -17.25 10.03
N ASN A 40 19.95 -18.26 9.27
CA ASN A 40 20.55 -19.61 9.36
C ASN A 40 21.85 -19.74 8.57
N GLU A 41 21.96 -19.08 7.43
CA GLU A 41 23.12 -19.18 6.57
C GLU A 41 24.19 -18.13 6.88
N ASN A 42 23.77 -16.94 7.24
CA ASN A 42 24.66 -15.81 7.53
C ASN A 42 24.13 -15.04 8.72
N PRO A 43 24.93 -14.79 9.78
CA PRO A 43 24.44 -14.10 10.96
C PRO A 43 24.09 -12.63 10.74
N ASP A 44 24.56 -12.03 9.66
CA ASP A 44 24.37 -10.62 9.37
C ASP A 44 23.36 -10.35 8.25
N VAL A 45 22.95 -11.39 7.53
CA VAL A 45 22.05 -11.26 6.38
C VAL A 45 20.88 -12.24 6.53
N PRO A 46 19.63 -11.74 6.60
CA PRO A 46 18.47 -12.63 6.70
C PRO A 46 18.39 -13.59 5.52
N ASP A 47 17.94 -14.81 5.83
CA ASP A 47 17.84 -15.89 4.83
C ASP A 47 17.04 -15.49 3.60
N VAL A 48 15.99 -14.68 3.77
CA VAL A 48 15.13 -14.25 2.67
C VAL A 48 15.90 -13.49 1.59
N PHE A 49 16.97 -12.78 1.96
CA PHE A 49 17.81 -12.08 0.98
C PHE A 49 18.71 -13.03 0.18
N LEU A 50 19.01 -14.19 0.75
CA LEU A 50 19.88 -15.18 0.13
C LEU A 50 19.11 -16.19 -0.75
N GLN A 51 17.78 -16.21 -0.63
CA GLN A 51 16.93 -17.06 -1.45
C GLN A 51 16.76 -16.49 -2.86
N GLU A 52 16.66 -17.36 -3.85
CA GLU A 52 16.24 -16.93 -5.17
C GLU A 52 14.78 -16.41 -5.11
N ILE A 53 14.47 -15.40 -5.90
CA ILE A 53 13.16 -14.75 -5.86
C ILE A 53 12.02 -15.73 -6.07
N LYS A 54 12.20 -16.69 -6.99
CA LYS A 54 11.19 -17.72 -7.29
C LYS A 54 10.84 -18.60 -6.07
N ASP A 55 11.79 -18.75 -5.15
CA ASP A 55 11.65 -19.61 -3.97
C ASP A 55 11.18 -18.84 -2.74
N ARG A 56 11.10 -17.52 -2.82
CA ARG A 56 10.57 -16.70 -1.73
C ARG A 56 9.06 -16.86 -1.65
N PRO A 57 8.52 -17.12 -0.46
CA PRO A 57 7.07 -17.18 -0.33
C PRO A 57 6.45 -15.82 -0.58
N LEU A 58 5.24 -15.81 -1.11
CA LEU A 58 4.46 -14.59 -1.19
C LEU A 58 4.02 -14.20 0.22
N ALA A 59 4.20 -12.95 0.57
CA ALA A 59 3.80 -12.42 1.88
C ALA A 59 2.87 -11.23 1.70
N SER A 60 1.95 -11.07 2.65
CA SER A 60 1.01 -9.96 2.65
C SER A 60 0.93 -9.37 4.06
N LYS A 61 0.94 -8.04 4.14
CA LYS A 61 0.67 -7.31 5.38
C LYS A 61 -0.82 -7.11 5.60
N GLY A 62 -1.64 -7.75 4.80
CA GLY A 62 -3.07 -7.65 4.87
C GLY A 62 -3.68 -7.14 3.57
N PRO A 63 -5.02 -7.07 3.52
CA PRO A 63 -5.72 -6.61 2.33
C PRO A 63 -5.44 -5.14 2.06
N VAL A 64 -5.63 -4.76 0.80
CA VAL A 64 -5.71 -3.36 0.40
C VAL A 64 -7.19 -2.97 0.38
N VAL A 65 -7.52 -1.87 1.03
CA VAL A 65 -8.88 -1.36 1.07
C VAL A 65 -8.88 0.09 0.58
N ILE A 66 -9.61 0.34 -0.49
CA ILE A 66 -9.81 1.68 -1.05
C ILE A 66 -11.29 1.99 -0.93
N GLU A 67 -11.63 2.94 -0.07
CA GLU A 67 -13.01 3.30 0.19
C GLU A 67 -13.60 4.16 -0.92
N ASP A 68 -14.87 4.53 -0.78
CA ASP A 68 -15.61 5.22 -1.82
C ASP A 68 -15.03 6.60 -2.16
N SER A 69 -15.19 7.00 -3.40
CA SER A 69 -14.84 8.35 -3.88
C SER A 69 -13.37 8.73 -3.68
N VAL A 70 -12.49 7.76 -3.72
CA VAL A 70 -11.04 7.99 -3.66
C VAL A 70 -10.51 8.22 -5.07
N HIS A 71 -9.60 9.18 -5.20
CA HIS A 71 -8.89 9.45 -6.45
C HIS A 71 -7.41 9.11 -6.29
N ILE A 72 -6.93 8.19 -7.11
CA ILE A 72 -5.51 7.82 -7.13
C ILE A 72 -4.89 8.34 -8.42
N GLY A 73 -3.91 9.20 -8.29
CA GLY A 73 -3.18 9.79 -9.40
C GLY A 73 -2.32 8.78 -10.15
N MET A 74 -1.74 9.23 -11.26
CA MET A 74 -0.97 8.38 -12.17
C MET A 74 0.33 7.88 -11.50
N PHE A 75 0.78 6.71 -11.94
CA PHE A 75 2.07 6.14 -11.50
C PHE A 75 2.19 5.98 -10.00
N CYS A 76 1.09 5.72 -9.31
CA CYS A 76 1.12 5.42 -7.90
C CYS A 76 1.40 3.93 -7.65
N THR A 77 1.93 3.63 -6.47
CA THR A 77 2.05 2.26 -5.98
C THR A 77 1.33 2.17 -4.65
N ILE A 78 0.34 1.28 -4.57
CA ILE A 78 -0.40 1.02 -3.34
C ILE A 78 0.07 -0.33 -2.81
N LEU A 79 0.67 -0.30 -1.63
CA LEU A 79 1.35 -1.44 -1.03
C LEU A 79 0.42 -2.29 -0.14
N PRO A 80 0.81 -3.53 0.17
CA PRO A 80 0.01 -4.41 1.04
C PRO A 80 -0.34 -3.76 2.37
N GLY A 81 -1.57 -3.99 2.83
CA GLY A 81 -2.06 -3.47 4.10
C GLY A 81 -2.50 -2.02 4.09
N THR A 82 -2.47 -1.37 2.94
CA THR A 82 -2.93 0.01 2.81
C THR A 82 -4.44 0.10 2.92
N LYS A 83 -4.92 1.07 3.69
CA LYS A 83 -6.33 1.44 3.70
C LYS A 83 -6.45 2.93 3.40
N ILE A 84 -7.19 3.27 2.34
CA ILE A 84 -7.41 4.66 1.95
C ILE A 84 -8.86 5.02 2.28
N GLY A 85 -9.01 5.95 3.22
CA GLY A 85 -10.32 6.43 3.66
C GLY A 85 -11.03 7.22 2.56
N HIS A 86 -12.36 7.17 2.58
CA HIS A 86 -13.21 7.75 1.54
C HIS A 86 -12.91 9.23 1.27
N HIS A 87 -13.15 9.66 0.06
CA HIS A 87 -12.95 11.05 -0.40
C HIS A 87 -11.50 11.55 -0.29
N SER A 88 -10.54 10.66 -0.25
CA SER A 88 -9.12 11.03 -0.23
C SER A 88 -8.56 11.12 -1.64
N ILE A 89 -7.50 11.89 -1.77
CA ILE A 89 -6.79 12.11 -3.02
C ILE A 89 -5.33 11.70 -2.82
N ILE A 90 -4.87 10.81 -3.67
CA ILE A 90 -3.47 10.38 -3.71
C ILE A 90 -2.81 11.05 -4.91
N ALA A 91 -1.83 11.89 -4.67
CA ALA A 91 -1.11 12.59 -5.73
C ALA A 91 -0.30 11.61 -6.58
N ALA A 92 -0.09 11.97 -7.84
CA ALA A 92 0.69 11.16 -8.77
C ALA A 92 2.09 10.83 -8.22
N HIS A 93 2.62 9.68 -8.62
CA HIS A 93 3.94 9.19 -8.20
C HIS A 93 4.09 8.94 -6.70
N SER A 94 2.99 8.72 -6.00
CA SER A 94 3.04 8.39 -4.57
C SER A 94 3.20 6.88 -4.35
N VAL A 95 3.89 6.53 -3.28
CA VAL A 95 4.01 5.14 -2.81
C VAL A 95 3.36 5.07 -1.43
N VAL A 96 2.18 4.44 -1.38
CA VAL A 96 1.32 4.42 -0.18
C VAL A 96 1.36 3.06 0.47
N GLY A 97 1.80 3.02 1.74
CA GLY A 97 1.90 1.79 2.51
C GLY A 97 1.35 1.95 3.93
N ARG A 98 0.37 2.81 4.12
CA ARG A 98 -0.16 3.11 5.44
C ARG A 98 -1.67 3.33 5.42
N LYS A 99 -2.26 3.45 6.58
CA LYS A 99 -3.66 3.84 6.69
C LYS A 99 -3.81 5.33 6.48
N ILE A 100 -4.72 5.70 5.60
CA ILE A 100 -5.02 7.08 5.25
C ILE A 100 -6.44 7.40 5.76
N PRO A 101 -6.60 8.39 6.64
CA PRO A 101 -7.93 8.78 7.10
C PRO A 101 -8.75 9.41 5.95
N PRO A 102 -10.09 9.41 6.05
CA PRO A 102 -10.92 10.05 5.05
C PRO A 102 -10.58 11.53 4.84
N TYR A 103 -10.90 12.05 3.67
CA TYR A 103 -10.72 13.45 3.30
C TYR A 103 -9.26 13.92 3.39
N SER A 104 -8.33 13.04 3.08
CA SER A 104 -6.90 13.37 3.11
C SER A 104 -6.34 13.62 1.72
N LEU A 105 -5.40 14.54 1.63
CA LEU A 105 -4.52 14.70 0.49
C LEU A 105 -3.18 14.08 0.86
N VAL A 106 -2.72 13.16 0.03
CA VAL A 106 -1.53 12.34 0.30
C VAL A 106 -0.56 12.46 -0.86
N ALA A 107 0.72 12.58 -0.57
CA ALA A 107 1.74 12.68 -1.62
C ALA A 107 3.09 12.15 -1.16
N GLY A 108 3.87 11.66 -2.10
CA GLY A 108 5.28 11.35 -1.91
C GLY A 108 5.63 9.87 -1.86
N ASN A 109 6.92 9.63 -1.69
CA ASN A 109 7.49 8.29 -1.53
C ASN A 109 8.57 8.32 -0.45
N PRO A 110 8.32 7.79 0.75
CA PRO A 110 7.04 7.24 1.21
C PRO A 110 5.97 8.33 1.32
N ALA A 111 4.74 7.96 1.06
CA ALA A 111 3.64 8.90 1.04
C ALA A 111 3.36 9.47 2.43
N GLN A 112 3.13 10.76 2.47
CA GLN A 112 2.80 11.50 3.69
C GLN A 112 1.44 12.17 3.52
N ILE A 113 0.73 12.32 4.63
CA ILE A 113 -0.52 13.06 4.65
C ILE A 113 -0.17 14.55 4.62
N VAL A 114 -0.56 15.22 3.54
CA VAL A 114 -0.31 16.65 3.38
C VAL A 114 -1.30 17.45 4.21
N VAL A 115 -2.58 17.08 4.13
CA VAL A 115 -3.66 17.72 4.88
C VAL A 115 -4.84 16.75 4.99
N THR A 116 -5.56 16.85 6.07
CA THR A 116 -6.83 16.15 6.28
C THR A 116 -7.90 17.15 6.64
N PHE A 117 -8.99 17.14 5.88
CA PHE A 117 -10.09 18.05 6.08
C PHE A 117 -11.19 17.44 6.96
N GLY A 118 -12.04 18.28 7.51
CA GLY A 118 -13.19 17.85 8.30
C GLY A 118 -12.89 17.47 9.74
N LYS A 119 -11.63 17.31 10.09
CA LYS A 119 -11.26 16.85 11.42
C LYS A 119 -11.70 17.79 12.53
N LYS A 120 -11.49 19.08 12.34
CA LYS A 120 -11.85 20.06 13.37
C LYS A 120 -13.33 20.00 13.75
N ASN A 121 -14.17 19.66 12.78
CA ASN A 121 -15.61 19.59 13.00
C ASN A 121 -16.00 18.38 13.84
N ASN A 122 -15.17 17.43 13.88
CA ASN A 122 -15.39 16.22 14.65
C ASN A 122 -14.57 16.22 15.90
N SER A 123 -13.94 17.29 16.10
CA SER A 123 -12.94 17.38 17.11
C SER A 123 -12.13 16.17 17.15
N ILE A 124 -12.32 15.95 16.11
CA ILE A 124 -11.86 14.86 15.84
C ILE A 124 -11.20 14.49 16.33
#